data_7895cca5b82b85fd40ba1f08ddbdc4fe
#
_entry.id   7895cca5b82b85fd40ba1f08ddbdc4fe
#
_cell.length_a   1.000
_cell.length_b   1.000
_cell.length_c   1.000
_cell.angle_alpha   90.00
_cell.angle_beta   90.00
_cell.angle_gamma   90.00
#
_symmetry.space_group_name_H-M   'P 1'
#
loop_
_entity.id
_entity.type
_entity.pdbx_description
1 polymer ?
#
loop_
_entity_poly.entity_id
_entity_poly.type
_entity_poly.pdbx_seq_one_letter_code
_entity_poly.pdbx_strand_id
1 'polypeptide(L)'
;MPAGDQPQAIKELTRGINSGEKFQTLLGVTGSGKTYTIANVIAKTGRPAIVMAPNKTLAAQLYSEFKEFFPNNSVEYFVSYYDYYQPEAYVPGRDVFIEKDSSINDHIEQMRLSATKALLERDDSVIVATVSAIYGIGDPVDYQGMVLYIQVGEKLLHRNIILRLVSMQYTRNDFDFSRGCFRVRGDVIDVFPAENSETAIRISLFDDVIESITAFDPLTGQLYEKAKRFTVYPSSHYVTPRDTTLKAVERIKVELAERVKDFLAQGKLVEAQRIEQRTKFDIEMLNEIGFCKGIENYSRHLSGRKAGDPAPTLLDYLPDNSIMIIDESHVTIPQIGGMSKGDRARKENLVNYGFRLPSAHDNRPLRFEEFEAVMRQCIFVSATPADYEA
;
A
#
# COMPACT_ATOMS: atom_id res chain seq x y z
N MET A 1 27.24 -21.58 5.13
CA MET A 1 27.39 -21.41 6.59
C MET A 1 27.99 -20.04 6.86
N PRO A 2 27.60 -19.35 7.94
CA PRO A 2 28.21 -18.07 8.33
C PRO A 2 29.74 -18.23 8.54
N ALA A 3 30.53 -17.24 8.09
CA ALA A 3 31.97 -17.24 8.14
C ALA A 3 32.52 -15.91 8.72
N GLY A 4 33.79 -15.90 9.13
CA GLY A 4 34.42 -14.71 9.72
C GLY A 4 33.67 -14.22 10.95
N ASP A 5 33.36 -12.92 11.01
CA ASP A 5 32.66 -12.27 12.14
C ASP A 5 31.12 -12.41 12.07
N GLN A 6 30.59 -13.01 11.00
CA GLN A 6 29.10 -13.17 10.83
C GLN A 6 28.47 -13.96 12.01
N PRO A 7 29.03 -15.09 12.51
CA PRO A 7 28.43 -15.81 13.63
C PRO A 7 28.26 -14.95 14.89
N GLN A 8 29.24 -14.10 15.19
CA GLN A 8 29.18 -13.19 16.32
C GLN A 8 28.11 -12.11 16.10
N ALA A 9 28.14 -11.46 14.95
CA ALA A 9 27.13 -10.42 14.58
C ALA A 9 25.71 -10.99 14.66
N ILE A 10 25.45 -12.17 14.08
CA ILE A 10 24.16 -12.85 14.16
C ILE A 10 23.74 -13.10 15.61
N LYS A 11 24.65 -13.57 16.46
CA LYS A 11 24.38 -13.84 17.88
C LYS A 11 24.01 -12.54 18.64
N GLU A 12 24.79 -11.48 18.44
CA GLU A 12 24.60 -10.21 19.13
C GLU A 12 23.31 -9.52 18.70
N LEU A 13 23.05 -9.40 17.38
CA LEU A 13 21.83 -8.83 16.86
C LEU A 13 20.58 -9.60 17.30
N THR A 14 20.63 -10.95 17.26
CA THR A 14 19.52 -11.78 17.73
C THR A 14 19.27 -11.60 19.23
N ARG A 15 20.34 -11.48 20.03
CA ARG A 15 20.22 -11.21 21.47
C ARG A 15 19.59 -9.85 21.70
N GLY A 16 20.04 -8.80 21.00
CA GLY A 16 19.48 -7.46 21.13
C GLY A 16 17.98 -7.40 20.77
N ILE A 17 17.58 -8.06 19.67
CA ILE A 17 16.13 -8.18 19.33
C ILE A 17 15.36 -8.88 20.45
N ASN A 18 15.87 -9.99 20.99
CA ASN A 18 15.18 -10.76 22.03
C ASN A 18 15.16 -10.04 23.38
N SER A 19 16.15 -9.18 23.66
CA SER A 19 16.19 -8.36 24.88
C SER A 19 15.40 -7.05 24.77
N GLY A 20 14.80 -6.76 23.58
CA GLY A 20 13.97 -5.58 23.38
C GLY A 20 14.76 -4.30 23.02
N GLU A 21 16.02 -4.41 22.63
CA GLU A 21 16.80 -3.26 22.15
C GLU A 21 16.10 -2.62 20.94
N LYS A 22 15.86 -1.32 21.01
CA LYS A 22 15.09 -0.59 20.00
C LYS A 22 15.92 -0.40 18.72
N PHE A 23 17.19 -0.07 18.86
CA PHE A 23 18.07 0.22 17.73
C PHE A 23 19.39 -0.55 17.85
N GLN A 24 19.84 -1.08 16.73
CA GLN A 24 21.12 -1.77 16.59
C GLN A 24 21.73 -1.40 15.23
N THR A 25 23.05 -1.37 15.14
CA THR A 25 23.75 -1.07 13.88
C THR A 25 24.64 -2.23 13.49
N LEU A 26 24.45 -2.74 12.26
CA LEU A 26 25.35 -3.70 11.62
C LEU A 26 26.32 -2.96 10.69
N LEU A 27 27.56 -2.84 11.14
CA LEU A 27 28.64 -2.29 10.34
C LEU A 27 29.36 -3.40 9.56
N GLY A 28 29.46 -3.24 8.25
CA GLY A 28 30.17 -4.20 7.42
C GLY A 28 30.51 -3.66 6.04
N VAL A 29 31.71 -3.90 5.57
CA VAL A 29 32.13 -3.47 4.23
C VAL A 29 31.29 -4.12 3.13
N THR A 30 31.31 -3.55 1.94
CA THR A 30 30.64 -4.13 0.78
C THR A 30 31.19 -5.53 0.50
N GLY A 31 30.30 -6.51 0.25
CA GLY A 31 30.68 -7.90 0.03
C GLY A 31 30.94 -8.73 1.29
N SER A 32 30.81 -8.17 2.51
CA SER A 32 30.97 -8.91 3.77
C SER A 32 29.83 -9.88 4.10
N GLY A 33 28.79 -9.94 3.24
CA GLY A 33 27.63 -10.81 3.47
C GLY A 33 26.63 -10.26 4.49
N LYS A 34 26.47 -8.93 4.57
CA LYS A 34 25.48 -8.27 5.45
C LYS A 34 24.07 -8.82 5.26
N THR A 35 23.64 -9.01 3.99
CA THR A 35 22.31 -9.58 3.67
C THR A 35 22.15 -10.98 4.25
N TYR A 36 23.16 -11.83 4.12
CA TYR A 36 23.14 -13.17 4.69
C TYR A 36 23.12 -13.15 6.22
N THR A 37 23.85 -12.23 6.84
CA THR A 37 23.82 -12.00 8.30
C THR A 37 22.41 -11.64 8.75
N ILE A 38 21.77 -10.69 8.11
CA ILE A 38 20.38 -10.25 8.42
C ILE A 38 19.39 -11.39 8.18
N ALA A 39 19.51 -12.15 7.09
CA ALA A 39 18.64 -13.30 6.84
C ALA A 39 18.73 -14.34 8.00
N ASN A 40 19.91 -14.59 8.53
CA ASN A 40 20.07 -15.47 9.70
C ASN A 40 19.43 -14.88 10.98
N VAL A 41 19.49 -13.57 11.17
CA VAL A 41 18.82 -12.91 12.31
C VAL A 41 17.30 -13.04 12.19
N ILE A 42 16.74 -12.78 11.00
CA ILE A 42 15.30 -12.97 10.74
C ILE A 42 14.89 -14.42 11.00
N ALA A 43 15.63 -15.39 10.46
CA ALA A 43 15.35 -16.81 10.65
C ALA A 43 15.40 -17.23 12.12
N LYS A 44 16.37 -16.73 12.89
CA LYS A 44 16.51 -17.07 14.31
C LYS A 44 15.48 -16.43 15.23
N THR A 45 15.00 -15.23 14.86
CA THR A 45 13.96 -14.55 15.64
C THR A 45 12.56 -15.07 15.30
N GLY A 46 12.36 -15.59 14.08
CA GLY A 46 11.06 -16.09 13.61
C GLY A 46 9.99 -15.00 13.52
N ARG A 47 10.38 -13.74 13.40
CA ARG A 47 9.46 -12.59 13.38
C ARG A 47 9.26 -12.08 11.96
N PRO A 48 8.08 -11.49 11.66
CA PRO A 48 7.89 -10.73 10.44
C PRO A 48 8.94 -9.62 10.32
N ALA A 49 9.39 -9.34 9.10
CA ALA A 49 10.40 -8.33 8.86
C ALA A 49 10.06 -7.44 7.68
N ILE A 50 10.41 -6.15 7.77
CA ILE A 50 10.47 -5.25 6.64
C ILE A 50 11.91 -4.82 6.42
N VAL A 51 12.39 -4.94 5.18
CA VAL A 51 13.73 -4.54 4.75
C VAL A 51 13.60 -3.37 3.80
N MET A 52 14.05 -2.21 4.20
CA MET A 52 13.97 -0.98 3.41
C MET A 52 15.28 -0.73 2.67
N ALA A 53 15.19 -0.61 1.35
CA ALA A 53 16.30 -0.31 0.45
C ALA A 53 16.18 1.11 -0.12
N PRO A 54 17.32 1.77 -0.48
CA PRO A 54 17.30 3.16 -0.96
C PRO A 54 16.72 3.32 -2.37
N ASN A 55 16.65 2.27 -3.17
CA ASN A 55 16.13 2.32 -4.53
C ASN A 55 15.58 0.98 -5.02
N LYS A 56 14.86 1.00 -6.16
CA LYS A 56 14.24 -0.20 -6.76
C LYS A 56 15.25 -1.28 -7.15
N THR A 57 16.42 -0.90 -7.63
CA THR A 57 17.45 -1.86 -8.10
C THR A 57 17.99 -2.69 -6.93
N LEU A 58 18.37 -2.03 -5.83
CA LEU A 58 18.81 -2.71 -4.62
C LEU A 58 17.69 -3.51 -3.96
N ALA A 59 16.46 -2.97 -3.96
CA ALA A 59 15.30 -3.71 -3.47
C ALA A 59 15.06 -4.99 -4.27
N ALA A 60 15.18 -4.96 -5.60
CA ALA A 60 15.02 -6.14 -6.45
C ALA A 60 16.10 -7.20 -6.18
N GLN A 61 17.35 -6.77 -5.97
CA GLN A 61 18.44 -7.66 -5.60
C GLN A 61 18.16 -8.32 -4.24
N LEU A 62 17.84 -7.54 -3.21
CA LEU A 62 17.53 -8.06 -1.88
C LEU A 62 16.32 -9.02 -1.92
N TYR A 63 15.29 -8.68 -2.68
CA TYR A 63 14.13 -9.55 -2.86
C TYR A 63 14.52 -10.92 -3.43
N SER A 64 15.37 -10.95 -4.46
CA SER A 64 15.87 -12.20 -5.05
C SER A 64 16.69 -13.01 -4.04
N GLU A 65 17.61 -12.37 -3.33
CA GLU A 65 18.45 -13.03 -2.32
C GLU A 65 17.61 -13.58 -1.16
N PHE A 66 16.62 -12.81 -0.65
CA PHE A 66 15.74 -13.28 0.42
C PHE A 66 14.83 -14.44 -0.03
N LYS A 67 14.38 -14.46 -1.27
CA LYS A 67 13.64 -15.61 -1.82
C LYS A 67 14.46 -16.90 -1.82
N GLU A 68 15.74 -16.80 -2.09
CA GLU A 68 16.65 -17.97 -2.01
C GLU A 68 16.89 -18.40 -0.55
N PHE A 69 17.03 -17.44 0.37
CA PHE A 69 17.27 -17.74 1.79
C PHE A 69 16.02 -18.27 2.50
N PHE A 70 14.84 -17.87 2.06
CA PHE A 70 13.54 -18.19 2.68
C PHE A 70 12.58 -18.87 1.71
N PRO A 71 12.85 -20.12 1.28
CA PRO A 71 12.01 -20.80 0.28
C PRO A 71 10.58 -21.10 0.76
N ASN A 72 10.35 -21.13 2.07
CA ASN A 72 9.04 -21.45 2.66
C ASN A 72 8.32 -20.24 3.27
N ASN A 73 9.00 -19.13 3.45
CA ASN A 73 8.42 -17.89 3.97
C ASN A 73 7.70 -17.11 2.86
N SER A 74 6.83 -16.20 3.26
CA SER A 74 6.28 -15.21 2.33
C SER A 74 7.29 -14.07 2.16
N VAL A 75 8.03 -14.10 1.06
CA VAL A 75 8.94 -13.00 0.68
C VAL A 75 8.23 -12.14 -0.35
N GLU A 76 8.00 -10.88 -0.03
CA GLU A 76 7.17 -9.95 -0.78
C GLU A 76 7.94 -8.70 -1.19
N TYR A 77 7.44 -8.00 -2.22
CA TYR A 77 8.07 -6.84 -2.80
C TYR A 77 7.14 -5.64 -2.81
N PHE A 78 7.57 -4.53 -2.21
CA PHE A 78 6.76 -3.33 -2.08
C PHE A 78 7.54 -2.08 -2.45
N VAL A 79 7.51 -1.75 -3.75
CA VAL A 79 8.17 -0.54 -4.29
C VAL A 79 7.15 0.33 -5.02
N SER A 80 7.55 1.49 -5.52
CA SER A 80 6.67 2.31 -6.35
C SER A 80 6.24 1.55 -7.61
N TYR A 81 4.95 1.46 -7.85
CA TYR A 81 4.36 0.79 -9.01
C TYR A 81 4.33 1.65 -10.28
N TYR A 82 4.88 2.87 -10.22
CA TYR A 82 4.97 3.72 -11.39
C TYR A 82 6.22 3.41 -12.21
N ASP A 83 6.05 3.11 -13.51
CA ASP A 83 7.14 3.10 -14.49
C ASP A 83 7.49 4.53 -14.89
N TYR A 84 6.46 5.38 -14.98
CA TYR A 84 6.58 6.82 -15.19
C TYR A 84 5.63 7.54 -14.26
N TYR A 85 6.08 8.64 -13.66
CA TYR A 85 5.27 9.46 -12.78
C TYR A 85 5.60 10.94 -12.91
N GLN A 86 4.62 11.70 -13.41
CA GLN A 86 4.61 13.16 -13.37
C GLN A 86 3.55 13.61 -12.37
N PRO A 87 3.93 14.16 -11.22
CA PRO A 87 2.95 14.64 -10.26
C PRO A 87 2.20 15.86 -10.78
N GLU A 88 0.96 16.01 -10.36
CA GLU A 88 0.18 17.23 -10.56
C GLU A 88 0.93 18.42 -9.95
N ALA A 89 1.06 19.51 -10.69
CA ALA A 89 1.74 20.71 -10.21
C ALA A 89 1.18 21.98 -10.89
N TYR A 90 1.36 23.12 -10.24
CA TYR A 90 1.08 24.42 -10.83
C TYR A 90 2.29 25.34 -10.69
N VAL A 91 2.65 25.98 -11.79
CA VAL A 91 3.77 26.92 -11.88
C VAL A 91 3.23 28.35 -12.02
N PRO A 92 3.07 29.10 -10.93
CA PRO A 92 2.42 30.42 -10.95
C PRO A 92 3.07 31.43 -11.89
N GLY A 93 4.40 31.43 -11.96
CA GLY A 93 5.15 32.38 -12.80
C GLY A 93 4.96 32.20 -14.30
N ARG A 94 4.39 31.07 -14.74
CA ARG A 94 4.10 30.77 -16.14
C ARG A 94 2.62 30.53 -16.41
N ASP A 95 1.79 30.54 -15.37
CA ASP A 95 0.37 30.14 -15.38
C ASP A 95 0.17 28.79 -16.08
N VAL A 96 1.00 27.81 -15.73
CA VAL A 96 0.96 26.47 -16.31
C VAL A 96 0.53 25.46 -15.25
N PHE A 97 -0.60 24.80 -15.52
CA PHE A 97 -1.03 23.63 -14.78
C PHE A 97 -0.51 22.36 -15.47
N ILE A 98 0.17 21.54 -14.70
CA ILE A 98 0.69 20.24 -15.13
C ILE A 98 -0.24 19.19 -14.57
N GLU A 99 -0.94 18.48 -15.44
CA GLU A 99 -1.75 17.34 -15.02
C GLU A 99 -0.89 16.18 -14.52
N LYS A 100 -1.45 15.42 -13.56
CA LYS A 100 -0.84 14.15 -13.17
C LYS A 100 -0.85 13.21 -14.38
N ASP A 101 0.32 12.74 -14.75
CA ASP A 101 0.51 11.70 -15.75
C ASP A 101 1.33 10.55 -15.16
N SER A 102 0.88 9.33 -15.37
CA SER A 102 1.52 8.16 -14.79
C SER A 102 1.25 6.90 -15.59
N SER A 103 2.27 6.06 -15.68
CA SER A 103 2.17 4.70 -16.18
C SER A 103 2.36 3.73 -15.02
N ILE A 104 1.37 2.87 -14.80
CA ILE A 104 1.37 1.88 -13.72
C ILE A 104 1.94 0.58 -14.28
N ASN A 105 2.83 -0.05 -13.51
CA ASN A 105 3.30 -1.40 -13.74
C ASN A 105 2.37 -2.38 -13.01
N ASP A 106 1.53 -3.07 -13.77
CA ASP A 106 0.52 -4.00 -13.22
C ASP A 106 1.13 -5.14 -12.40
N HIS A 107 2.33 -5.60 -12.78
CA HIS A 107 3.02 -6.65 -12.04
C HIS A 107 3.50 -6.16 -10.67
N ILE A 108 4.07 -4.96 -10.60
CA ILE A 108 4.48 -4.36 -9.32
C ILE A 108 3.25 -4.04 -8.46
N GLU A 109 2.15 -3.58 -9.05
CA GLU A 109 0.90 -3.37 -8.33
C GLU A 109 0.39 -4.67 -7.70
N GLN A 110 0.38 -5.76 -8.45
CA GLN A 110 0.04 -7.10 -7.97
C GLN A 110 0.94 -7.51 -6.80
N MET A 111 2.25 -7.31 -6.89
CA MET A 111 3.20 -7.63 -5.82
C MET A 111 2.93 -6.81 -4.55
N ARG A 112 2.55 -5.54 -4.68
CA ARG A 112 2.15 -4.70 -3.55
C ARG A 112 0.90 -5.21 -2.83
N LEU A 113 -0.11 -5.64 -3.59
CA LEU A 113 -1.32 -6.26 -3.04
C LEU A 113 -1.00 -7.59 -2.34
N SER A 114 -0.12 -8.40 -2.94
CA SER A 114 0.39 -9.63 -2.32
C SER A 114 1.09 -9.36 -0.99
N ALA A 115 1.90 -8.30 -0.90
CA ALA A 115 2.60 -7.92 0.31
C ALA A 115 1.64 -7.56 1.45
N THR A 116 0.61 -6.76 1.20
CA THR A 116 -0.40 -6.42 2.22
C THR A 116 -1.21 -7.64 2.66
N LYS A 117 -1.60 -8.50 1.73
CA LYS A 117 -2.25 -9.78 2.06
C LYS A 117 -1.36 -10.65 2.96
N ALA A 118 -0.09 -10.80 2.60
CA ALA A 118 0.86 -11.59 3.38
C ALA A 118 1.00 -11.09 4.82
N LEU A 119 1.06 -9.76 5.02
CA LEU A 119 1.11 -9.15 6.35
C LEU A 119 -0.13 -9.41 7.19
N LEU A 120 -1.30 -9.59 6.56
CA LEU A 120 -2.56 -9.88 7.23
C LEU A 120 -2.78 -11.37 7.51
N GLU A 121 -2.14 -12.27 6.76
CA GLU A 121 -2.38 -13.71 6.83
C GLU A 121 -1.21 -14.51 7.45
N ARG A 122 0.02 -13.98 7.43
CA ARG A 122 1.22 -14.76 7.71
C ARG A 122 2.14 -14.07 8.72
N ASP A 123 2.60 -14.84 9.70
CA ASP A 123 3.55 -14.40 10.74
C ASP A 123 5.02 -14.51 10.31
N ASP A 124 5.29 -15.08 9.12
CA ASP A 124 6.64 -15.33 8.60
C ASP A 124 6.98 -14.45 7.37
N SER A 125 6.28 -13.33 7.21
CA SER A 125 6.46 -12.43 6.06
C SER A 125 7.77 -11.66 6.12
N VAL A 126 8.46 -11.58 5.00
CA VAL A 126 9.63 -10.71 4.78
C VAL A 126 9.30 -9.76 3.64
N ILE A 127 9.10 -8.49 3.95
CA ILE A 127 8.75 -7.47 2.95
C ILE A 127 9.99 -6.70 2.55
N VAL A 128 10.36 -6.73 1.28
CA VAL A 128 11.42 -5.86 0.74
C VAL A 128 10.79 -4.63 0.12
N ALA A 129 11.10 -3.46 0.66
CA ALA A 129 10.47 -2.20 0.29
C ALA A 129 11.47 -1.09 0.00
N THR A 130 10.99 -0.04 -0.64
CA THR A 130 11.70 1.25 -0.74
C THR A 130 10.95 2.31 0.07
N VAL A 131 11.39 3.57 -0.02
CA VAL A 131 10.68 4.69 0.59
C VAL A 131 9.20 4.82 0.17
N SER A 132 8.75 4.09 -0.83
CA SER A 132 7.32 4.01 -1.15
C SER A 132 6.48 3.46 0.01
N ALA A 133 7.09 2.74 0.95
CA ALA A 133 6.42 2.21 2.14
C ALA A 133 5.97 3.30 3.13
N ILE A 134 6.54 4.52 3.07
CA ILE A 134 6.14 5.64 3.92
C ILE A 134 5.07 6.54 3.31
N TYR A 135 4.63 6.22 2.07
CA TYR A 135 3.51 6.91 1.43
C TYR A 135 2.18 6.31 1.84
N GLY A 136 1.16 7.17 1.87
CA GLY A 136 -0.20 6.74 2.21
C GLY A 136 -0.75 5.69 1.25
N ILE A 137 -1.33 4.65 1.85
CA ILE A 137 -2.20 3.67 1.20
C ILE A 137 -3.53 3.62 1.95
N GLY A 138 -4.44 2.74 1.60
CA GLY A 138 -5.71 2.60 2.31
C GLY A 138 -5.54 2.22 3.77
N ASP A 139 -6.51 2.61 4.61
CA ASP A 139 -6.53 2.22 6.01
C ASP A 139 -6.60 0.70 6.17
N PRO A 140 -5.75 0.06 7.01
CA PRO A 140 -5.75 -1.39 7.18
C PRO A 140 -7.07 -1.94 7.76
N VAL A 141 -7.78 -1.17 8.58
CA VAL A 141 -9.08 -1.59 9.16
C VAL A 141 -10.14 -1.60 8.05
N ASP A 142 -10.21 -0.56 7.22
CA ASP A 142 -11.12 -0.50 6.08
C ASP A 142 -10.78 -1.60 5.06
N TYR A 143 -9.50 -1.78 4.75
CA TYR A 143 -9.03 -2.81 3.82
C TYR A 143 -9.43 -4.22 4.31
N GLN A 144 -9.20 -4.52 5.57
CA GLN A 144 -9.56 -5.79 6.21
C GLN A 144 -11.08 -5.97 6.31
N GLY A 145 -11.82 -4.90 6.57
CA GLY A 145 -13.29 -4.88 6.58
C GLY A 145 -13.93 -5.10 5.20
N MET A 146 -13.17 -4.93 4.11
CA MET A 146 -13.65 -5.09 2.74
C MET A 146 -13.39 -6.48 2.15
N VAL A 147 -12.69 -7.39 2.83
CA VAL A 147 -12.48 -8.75 2.33
C VAL A 147 -13.79 -9.54 2.20
N LEU A 148 -13.82 -10.48 1.27
CA LEU A 148 -14.94 -11.42 1.09
C LEU A 148 -14.49 -12.81 1.55
N TYR A 149 -15.01 -13.27 2.68
CA TYR A 149 -14.85 -14.65 3.13
C TYR A 149 -15.92 -15.53 2.52
N ILE A 150 -15.51 -16.64 1.96
CA ILE A 150 -16.42 -17.65 1.40
C ILE A 150 -16.05 -19.05 1.92
N GLN A 151 -17.08 -19.83 2.24
CA GLN A 151 -16.93 -21.20 2.73
C GLN A 151 -17.94 -22.14 2.07
N VAL A 152 -17.51 -23.33 1.73
CA VAL A 152 -18.40 -24.38 1.21
C VAL A 152 -19.49 -24.72 2.23
N GLY A 153 -20.74 -24.76 1.77
CA GLY A 153 -21.91 -24.99 2.59
C GLY A 153 -22.54 -23.72 3.18
N GLU A 154 -21.90 -22.57 3.01
CA GLU A 154 -22.46 -21.28 3.45
C GLU A 154 -23.57 -20.84 2.51
N LYS A 155 -24.68 -20.33 3.09
CA LYS A 155 -25.76 -19.72 2.33
C LYS A 155 -25.45 -18.23 2.11
N LEU A 156 -25.11 -17.88 0.89
CA LEU A 156 -24.76 -16.52 0.51
C LEU A 156 -25.39 -16.20 -0.86
N LEU A 157 -26.31 -15.24 -0.85
CA LEU A 157 -27.00 -14.84 -2.08
C LEU A 157 -26.03 -14.51 -3.20
N HIS A 158 -26.20 -15.11 -4.37
CA HIS A 158 -25.40 -14.86 -5.57
C HIS A 158 -25.20 -13.37 -5.85
N ARG A 159 -26.29 -12.58 -5.75
CA ARG A 159 -26.26 -11.13 -5.90
C ARG A 159 -25.34 -10.43 -4.88
N ASN A 160 -25.30 -10.90 -3.64
CA ASN A 160 -24.49 -10.28 -2.58
C ASN A 160 -23.00 -10.50 -2.83
N ILE A 161 -22.61 -11.65 -3.38
CA ILE A 161 -21.22 -11.89 -3.79
C ILE A 161 -20.81 -10.89 -4.87
N ILE A 162 -21.64 -10.68 -5.90
CA ILE A 162 -21.38 -9.72 -6.98
C ILE A 162 -21.28 -8.31 -6.45
N LEU A 163 -22.22 -7.87 -5.63
CA LEU A 163 -22.19 -6.52 -5.03
C LEU A 163 -20.93 -6.31 -4.17
N ARG A 164 -20.52 -7.35 -3.44
CA ARG A 164 -19.30 -7.29 -2.64
C ARG A 164 -18.07 -7.17 -3.52
N LEU A 165 -17.94 -7.95 -4.58
CA LEU A 165 -16.83 -7.85 -5.53
C LEU A 165 -16.76 -6.46 -6.17
N VAL A 166 -17.88 -5.89 -6.59
CA VAL A 166 -17.93 -4.52 -7.14
C VAL A 166 -17.49 -3.50 -6.09
N SER A 167 -17.95 -3.62 -4.84
CA SER A 167 -17.52 -2.71 -3.75
C SER A 167 -16.03 -2.83 -3.44
N MET A 168 -15.42 -3.97 -3.70
CA MET A 168 -13.99 -4.25 -3.59
C MET A 168 -13.18 -3.81 -4.83
N GLN A 169 -13.83 -3.10 -5.76
CA GLN A 169 -13.26 -2.59 -7.02
C GLN A 169 -12.85 -3.67 -8.04
N TYR A 170 -13.45 -4.86 -7.96
CA TYR A 170 -13.36 -5.82 -9.04
C TYR A 170 -14.25 -5.39 -10.19
N THR A 171 -13.76 -5.57 -11.41
CA THR A 171 -14.49 -5.25 -12.63
C THR A 171 -15.11 -6.52 -13.21
N ARG A 172 -16.42 -6.47 -13.55
CA ARG A 172 -17.04 -7.56 -14.30
C ARG A 172 -16.55 -7.52 -15.75
N ASN A 173 -15.93 -8.61 -16.18
CA ASN A 173 -15.54 -8.78 -17.56
C ASN A 173 -15.68 -10.27 -17.94
N ASP A 174 -16.70 -10.56 -18.75
CA ASP A 174 -17.02 -11.93 -19.15
C ASP A 174 -16.17 -12.38 -20.36
N PHE A 175 -15.47 -11.48 -21.06
CA PHE A 175 -14.68 -11.73 -22.28
C PHE A 175 -13.19 -11.73 -22.00
N ASP A 176 -12.67 -10.67 -21.42
CA ASP A 176 -11.26 -10.54 -21.05
C ASP A 176 -11.11 -10.75 -19.53
N PHE A 177 -10.87 -11.99 -19.16
CA PHE A 177 -10.78 -12.39 -17.77
C PHE A 177 -9.35 -12.26 -17.28
N SER A 178 -9.03 -11.11 -16.73
CA SER A 178 -7.72 -10.73 -16.23
C SER A 178 -7.74 -10.49 -14.71
N ARG A 179 -6.59 -10.24 -14.15
CA ARG A 179 -6.38 -9.92 -12.75
C ARG A 179 -7.27 -8.74 -12.30
N GLY A 180 -7.94 -8.87 -11.18
CA GLY A 180 -8.88 -7.85 -10.67
C GLY A 180 -10.26 -7.88 -11.35
N CYS A 181 -10.52 -8.88 -12.20
CA CYS A 181 -11.83 -9.09 -12.82
C CYS A 181 -12.58 -10.27 -12.20
N PHE A 182 -13.89 -10.24 -12.37
CA PHE A 182 -14.76 -11.39 -12.15
C PHE A 182 -15.70 -11.58 -13.35
N ARG A 183 -16.17 -12.79 -13.55
CA ARG A 183 -17.18 -13.12 -14.57
C ARG A 183 -18.26 -14.01 -13.98
N VAL A 184 -19.44 -13.96 -14.58
CA VAL A 184 -20.64 -14.67 -14.09
C VAL A 184 -21.24 -15.51 -15.21
N ARG A 185 -21.44 -16.80 -14.96
CA ARG A 185 -22.08 -17.73 -15.90
C ARG A 185 -23.08 -18.60 -15.15
N GLY A 186 -24.35 -18.20 -15.18
CA GLY A 186 -25.40 -18.84 -14.36
C GLY A 186 -25.06 -18.74 -12.87
N ASP A 187 -25.06 -19.88 -12.19
CA ASP A 187 -24.75 -19.97 -10.76
C ASP A 187 -23.25 -20.09 -10.45
N VAL A 188 -22.40 -19.79 -11.43
CA VAL A 188 -20.93 -19.83 -11.29
C VAL A 188 -20.36 -18.43 -11.37
N ILE A 189 -19.56 -18.06 -10.36
CA ILE A 189 -18.78 -16.82 -10.32
C ILE A 189 -17.30 -17.20 -10.35
N ASP A 190 -16.58 -16.76 -11.37
CA ASP A 190 -15.13 -16.85 -11.45
C ASP A 190 -14.53 -15.51 -11.03
N VAL A 191 -13.55 -15.54 -10.12
CA VAL A 191 -12.83 -14.36 -9.63
C VAL A 191 -11.34 -14.55 -9.90
N PHE A 192 -10.70 -13.55 -10.53
CA PHE A 192 -9.26 -13.53 -10.64
C PHE A 192 -8.69 -12.56 -9.59
N PRO A 193 -8.17 -13.08 -8.45
CA PRO A 193 -7.68 -12.25 -7.37
C PRO A 193 -6.62 -11.26 -7.83
N ALA A 194 -6.72 -10.02 -7.34
CA ALA A 194 -5.84 -8.93 -7.79
C ALA A 194 -4.37 -9.12 -7.36
N GLU A 195 -4.15 -9.84 -6.28
CA GLU A 195 -2.82 -10.17 -5.75
C GLU A 195 -2.19 -11.44 -6.37
N ASN A 196 -2.93 -12.15 -7.24
CA ASN A 196 -2.46 -13.39 -7.85
C ASN A 196 -2.12 -13.19 -9.33
N SER A 197 -1.11 -13.89 -9.83
CA SER A 197 -0.67 -13.81 -11.23
C SER A 197 -1.10 -14.99 -12.09
N GLU A 198 -1.43 -16.15 -11.48
CA GLU A 198 -1.54 -17.41 -12.19
C GLU A 198 -2.83 -18.20 -11.88
N THR A 199 -3.50 -17.88 -10.78
CA THR A 199 -4.61 -18.71 -10.30
C THR A 199 -5.86 -17.88 -10.09
N ALA A 200 -6.95 -18.31 -10.72
CA ALA A 200 -8.29 -17.80 -10.49
C ALA A 200 -9.11 -18.78 -9.64
N ILE A 201 -10.20 -18.29 -9.07
CA ILE A 201 -11.08 -19.02 -8.17
C ILE A 201 -12.47 -19.13 -8.78
N ARG A 202 -12.99 -20.32 -8.85
CA ARG A 202 -14.37 -20.62 -9.26
C ARG A 202 -15.23 -20.91 -8.06
N ILE A 203 -16.32 -20.17 -7.92
CA ILE A 203 -17.33 -20.30 -6.88
C ILE A 203 -18.58 -20.85 -7.57
N SER A 204 -18.99 -22.07 -7.26
CA SER A 204 -20.22 -22.66 -7.76
C SER A 204 -21.28 -22.64 -6.67
N LEU A 205 -22.48 -22.16 -7.00
CA LEU A 205 -23.61 -22.07 -6.10
C LEU A 205 -24.72 -23.02 -6.55
N PHE A 206 -25.51 -23.50 -5.58
CA PHE A 206 -26.77 -24.16 -5.80
C PHE A 206 -27.78 -23.65 -4.78
N ASP A 207 -28.86 -23.03 -5.22
CA ASP A 207 -29.91 -22.42 -4.36
C ASP A 207 -29.29 -21.46 -3.32
N ASP A 208 -28.41 -20.55 -3.77
CA ASP A 208 -27.65 -19.61 -2.94
C ASP A 208 -26.74 -20.24 -1.86
N VAL A 209 -26.47 -21.55 -1.96
CA VAL A 209 -25.49 -22.23 -1.12
C VAL A 209 -24.20 -22.43 -1.92
N ILE A 210 -23.06 -22.11 -1.34
CA ILE A 210 -21.75 -22.34 -1.95
C ILE A 210 -21.49 -23.86 -1.97
N GLU A 211 -21.59 -24.47 -3.15
CA GLU A 211 -21.41 -25.91 -3.35
C GLU A 211 -19.92 -26.27 -3.43
N SER A 212 -19.14 -25.46 -4.14
CA SER A 212 -17.71 -25.69 -4.29
C SER A 212 -16.93 -24.41 -4.52
N ILE A 213 -15.66 -24.43 -4.10
CA ILE A 213 -14.65 -23.43 -4.36
C ILE A 213 -13.46 -24.14 -5.00
N THR A 214 -13.11 -23.79 -6.24
CA THR A 214 -12.07 -24.50 -7.01
C THR A 214 -11.06 -23.49 -7.58
N ALA A 215 -9.79 -23.73 -7.32
CA ALA A 215 -8.71 -23.01 -7.99
C ALA A 215 -8.53 -23.52 -9.42
N PHE A 216 -8.26 -22.62 -10.37
CA PHE A 216 -8.06 -23.00 -11.77
C PHE A 216 -7.10 -22.04 -12.49
N ASP A 217 -6.51 -22.51 -13.58
CA ASP A 217 -5.72 -21.70 -14.49
C ASP A 217 -6.66 -20.83 -15.37
N PRO A 218 -6.58 -19.50 -15.29
CA PRO A 218 -7.47 -18.62 -16.06
C PRO A 218 -7.27 -18.69 -17.57
N LEU A 219 -6.10 -19.12 -18.05
CA LEU A 219 -5.76 -19.23 -19.47
C LEU A 219 -6.26 -20.54 -20.08
N THR A 220 -5.98 -21.65 -19.41
CA THR A 220 -6.30 -23.00 -19.94
C THR A 220 -7.64 -23.52 -19.44
N GLY A 221 -8.14 -22.97 -18.32
CA GLY A 221 -9.32 -23.48 -17.63
C GLY A 221 -9.05 -24.76 -16.83
N GLN A 222 -7.81 -25.21 -16.75
CA GLN A 222 -7.45 -26.41 -15.99
C GLN A 222 -7.77 -26.23 -14.52
N LEU A 223 -8.55 -27.13 -13.96
CA LEU A 223 -8.88 -27.13 -12.55
C LEU A 223 -7.70 -27.67 -11.73
N TYR A 224 -7.42 -26.99 -10.63
CA TYR A 224 -6.42 -27.40 -9.65
C TYR A 224 -7.10 -28.08 -8.46
N GLU A 225 -6.89 -27.55 -7.27
CA GLU A 225 -7.44 -28.09 -6.04
C GLU A 225 -8.77 -27.46 -5.64
N LYS A 226 -9.56 -28.19 -4.87
CA LYS A 226 -10.76 -27.68 -4.22
C LYS A 226 -10.42 -27.16 -2.83
N ALA A 227 -10.89 -25.96 -2.53
CA ALA A 227 -10.77 -25.36 -1.21
C ALA A 227 -12.07 -25.49 -0.42
N LYS A 228 -12.00 -25.64 0.88
CA LYS A 228 -13.17 -25.56 1.77
C LYS A 228 -13.57 -24.13 2.07
N ARG A 229 -12.61 -23.20 2.04
CA ARG A 229 -12.79 -21.78 2.29
C ARG A 229 -11.80 -20.99 1.45
N PHE A 230 -12.16 -19.77 1.12
CA PHE A 230 -11.27 -18.84 0.43
C PHE A 230 -11.57 -17.40 0.86
N THR A 231 -10.56 -16.55 0.86
CA THR A 231 -10.67 -15.12 1.14
C THR A 231 -10.29 -14.35 -0.10
N VAL A 232 -11.23 -13.54 -0.61
CA VAL A 232 -10.95 -12.59 -1.69
C VAL A 232 -10.59 -11.25 -1.06
N TYR A 233 -9.43 -10.71 -1.43
CA TYR A 233 -8.95 -9.40 -1.00
C TYR A 233 -9.35 -8.32 -2.00
N PRO A 234 -9.47 -7.04 -1.58
CA PRO A 234 -9.77 -5.94 -2.49
C PRO A 234 -8.79 -5.85 -3.66
N SER A 235 -9.26 -5.39 -4.81
CA SER A 235 -8.42 -5.21 -6.00
C SER A 235 -7.57 -3.94 -5.98
N SER A 236 -7.70 -3.11 -4.95
CA SER A 236 -6.91 -1.89 -4.75
C SER A 236 -6.71 -1.64 -3.26
N HIS A 237 -5.60 -0.98 -2.89
CA HIS A 237 -5.40 -0.48 -1.53
C HIS A 237 -6.38 0.66 -1.15
N TYR A 238 -6.92 1.36 -2.12
CA TYR A 238 -7.80 2.52 -1.93
C TYR A 238 -9.29 2.12 -1.99
N VAL A 239 -9.65 1.11 -1.23
CA VAL A 239 -11.06 0.72 -1.06
C VAL A 239 -11.60 1.34 0.23
N THR A 240 -12.80 1.90 0.13
CA THR A 240 -13.47 2.54 1.26
C THR A 240 -14.93 2.10 1.28
N PRO A 241 -15.46 1.67 2.42
CA PRO A 241 -16.87 1.32 2.55
C PRO A 241 -17.77 2.47 2.12
N ARG A 242 -18.92 2.15 1.49
CA ARG A 242 -19.84 3.16 0.95
C ARG A 242 -20.26 4.20 1.99
N ASP A 243 -20.57 3.76 3.20
CA ASP A 243 -20.97 4.67 4.28
C ASP A 243 -19.85 5.62 4.68
N THR A 244 -18.60 5.14 4.68
CA THR A 244 -17.41 5.97 4.93
C THR A 244 -17.21 7.00 3.83
N THR A 245 -17.40 6.61 2.57
CA THR A 245 -17.33 7.52 1.41
C THR A 245 -18.40 8.61 1.52
N LEU A 246 -19.64 8.28 1.85
CA LEU A 246 -20.73 9.27 2.00
C LEU A 246 -20.44 10.26 3.14
N LYS A 247 -19.93 9.79 4.26
CA LYS A 247 -19.49 10.67 5.36
C LYS A 247 -18.33 11.57 4.96
N ALA A 248 -17.40 11.05 4.15
CA ALA A 248 -16.29 11.85 3.60
C ALA A 248 -16.82 12.95 2.67
N VAL A 249 -17.77 12.65 1.80
CA VAL A 249 -18.41 13.63 0.90
C VAL A 249 -19.00 14.81 1.68
N GLU A 250 -19.69 14.56 2.80
CA GLU A 250 -20.23 15.65 3.61
C GLU A 250 -19.14 16.53 4.21
N ARG A 251 -18.03 15.94 4.68
CA ARG A 251 -16.87 16.71 5.16
C ARG A 251 -16.18 17.51 4.06
N ILE A 252 -16.09 16.95 2.85
CA ILE A 252 -15.54 17.64 1.67
C ILE A 252 -16.41 18.85 1.29
N LYS A 253 -17.74 18.73 1.34
CA LYS A 253 -18.66 19.85 1.08
C LYS A 253 -18.46 21.01 2.06
N VAL A 254 -18.27 20.71 3.35
CA VAL A 254 -18.03 21.72 4.37
C VAL A 254 -16.69 22.44 4.08
N GLU A 255 -15.61 21.71 3.85
CA GLU A 255 -14.29 22.30 3.53
C GLU A 255 -14.34 23.12 2.24
N LEU A 256 -15.06 22.65 1.22
CA LEU A 256 -15.27 23.39 -0.03
C LEU A 256 -15.95 24.74 0.22
N ALA A 257 -17.04 24.74 0.98
CA ALA A 257 -17.79 25.97 1.28
C ALA A 257 -16.92 27.00 2.03
N GLU A 258 -16.14 26.54 3.00
CA GLU A 258 -15.19 27.39 3.72
C GLU A 258 -14.12 27.94 2.78
N ARG A 259 -13.53 27.09 1.94
CA ARG A 259 -12.45 27.50 1.02
C ARG A 259 -12.93 28.48 -0.05
N VAL A 260 -14.12 28.27 -0.61
CA VAL A 260 -14.73 29.22 -1.57
C VAL A 260 -14.96 30.57 -0.92
N LYS A 261 -15.51 30.60 0.30
CA LYS A 261 -15.70 31.83 1.08
C LYS A 261 -14.37 32.57 1.31
N ASP A 262 -13.31 31.86 1.67
CA ASP A 262 -11.99 32.43 1.88
C ASP A 262 -11.41 33.05 0.60
N PHE A 263 -11.53 32.41 -0.54
CA PHE A 263 -11.08 32.93 -1.82
C PHE A 263 -11.86 34.17 -2.23
N LEU A 264 -13.19 34.16 -2.08
CA LEU A 264 -14.04 35.33 -2.38
C LEU A 264 -13.71 36.52 -1.49
N ALA A 265 -13.45 36.29 -0.20
CA ALA A 265 -13.04 37.34 0.74
C ALA A 265 -11.67 37.95 0.37
N GLN A 266 -10.80 37.19 -0.30
CA GLN A 266 -9.50 37.66 -0.81
C GLN A 266 -9.58 38.24 -2.23
N GLY A 267 -10.77 38.29 -2.86
CA GLY A 267 -10.95 38.74 -4.25
C GLY A 267 -10.42 37.75 -5.30
N LYS A 268 -10.14 36.52 -4.93
CA LYS A 268 -9.63 35.45 -5.80
C LYS A 268 -10.80 34.69 -6.48
N LEU A 269 -11.43 35.34 -7.44
CA LEU A 269 -12.65 34.83 -8.08
C LEU A 269 -12.37 33.61 -8.95
N VAL A 270 -11.23 33.57 -9.66
CA VAL A 270 -10.84 32.46 -10.53
C VAL A 270 -10.53 31.21 -9.71
N GLU A 271 -9.79 31.36 -8.61
CA GLU A 271 -9.47 30.28 -7.70
C GLU A 271 -10.73 29.72 -7.03
N ALA A 272 -11.66 30.57 -6.63
CA ALA A 272 -12.94 30.18 -6.05
C ALA A 272 -13.76 29.34 -7.04
N GLN A 273 -13.92 29.80 -8.28
CA GLN A 273 -14.63 29.08 -9.32
C GLN A 273 -13.95 27.74 -9.67
N ARG A 274 -12.64 27.74 -9.80
CA ARG A 274 -11.86 26.55 -10.14
C ARG A 274 -12.02 25.46 -9.10
N ILE A 275 -11.82 25.76 -7.82
CA ILE A 275 -11.94 24.76 -6.75
C ILE A 275 -13.38 24.27 -6.60
N GLU A 276 -14.36 25.16 -6.79
CA GLU A 276 -15.78 24.79 -6.70
C GLU A 276 -16.17 23.80 -7.81
N GLN A 277 -15.83 24.09 -9.05
CA GLN A 277 -16.16 23.22 -10.20
C GLN A 277 -15.48 21.86 -10.06
N ARG A 278 -14.17 21.84 -9.77
CA ARG A 278 -13.42 20.61 -9.63
C ARG A 278 -13.96 19.73 -8.50
N THR A 279 -14.15 20.31 -7.32
CA THR A 279 -14.58 19.54 -6.15
C THR A 279 -16.02 19.05 -6.29
N LYS A 280 -16.92 19.83 -6.89
CA LYS A 280 -18.29 19.36 -7.17
C LYS A 280 -18.30 18.17 -8.12
N PHE A 281 -17.49 18.20 -9.17
CA PHE A 281 -17.33 17.06 -10.08
C PHE A 281 -16.80 15.82 -9.34
N ASP A 282 -15.75 15.98 -8.53
CA ASP A 282 -15.20 14.87 -7.74
C ASP A 282 -16.22 14.29 -6.75
N ILE A 283 -17.04 15.14 -6.11
CA ILE A 283 -18.14 14.73 -5.22
C ILE A 283 -19.19 13.91 -5.98
N GLU A 284 -19.56 14.34 -7.19
CA GLU A 284 -20.51 13.61 -8.04
C GLU A 284 -19.98 12.20 -8.36
N MET A 285 -18.71 12.10 -8.78
CA MET A 285 -18.05 10.82 -9.04
C MET A 285 -18.00 9.92 -7.80
N LEU A 286 -17.67 10.47 -6.63
CA LEU A 286 -17.68 9.73 -5.37
C LEU A 286 -19.07 9.22 -4.99
N ASN A 287 -20.12 10.01 -5.27
CA ASN A 287 -21.49 9.60 -5.02
C ASN A 287 -21.97 8.52 -5.98
N GLU A 288 -21.63 8.59 -7.25
CA GLU A 288 -22.12 7.66 -8.28
C GLU A 288 -21.37 6.32 -8.24
N ILE A 289 -20.04 6.36 -8.26
CA ILE A 289 -19.20 5.17 -8.42
C ILE A 289 -18.26 4.88 -7.24
N GLY A 290 -18.25 5.77 -6.22
CA GLY A 290 -17.36 5.61 -5.05
C GLY A 290 -15.88 5.94 -5.31
N PHE A 291 -15.56 6.50 -6.46
CA PHE A 291 -14.19 6.81 -6.88
C PHE A 291 -14.16 8.11 -7.70
N CYS A 292 -13.03 8.85 -7.62
CA CYS A 292 -12.73 9.96 -8.53
C CYS A 292 -11.23 10.01 -8.87
N LYS A 293 -10.89 10.65 -9.99
CA LYS A 293 -9.47 10.86 -10.37
C LYS A 293 -8.80 11.77 -9.33
N GLY A 294 -7.72 11.29 -8.72
CA GLY A 294 -7.04 12.02 -7.64
C GLY A 294 -7.70 11.85 -6.28
N ILE A 295 -8.41 10.75 -6.06
CA ILE A 295 -9.07 10.40 -4.79
C ILE A 295 -8.13 10.49 -3.58
N GLU A 296 -6.84 10.24 -3.78
CA GLU A 296 -5.80 10.36 -2.75
C GLU A 296 -5.73 11.76 -2.12
N ASN A 297 -6.13 12.81 -2.83
CA ASN A 297 -6.18 14.17 -2.29
C ASN A 297 -7.28 14.37 -1.24
N TYR A 298 -8.23 13.45 -1.16
CA TYR A 298 -9.27 13.40 -0.15
C TYR A 298 -9.02 12.37 0.95
N SER A 299 -7.82 11.79 1.02
CA SER A 299 -7.47 10.71 1.94
C SER A 299 -7.75 11.03 3.41
N ARG A 300 -7.56 12.30 3.84
CA ARG A 300 -7.92 12.74 5.19
C ARG A 300 -9.39 12.53 5.49
N HIS A 301 -10.26 12.90 4.57
CA HIS A 301 -11.71 12.76 4.72
C HIS A 301 -12.14 11.29 4.64
N LEU A 302 -11.55 10.52 3.75
CA LEU A 302 -11.86 9.09 3.58
C LEU A 302 -11.44 8.26 4.80
N SER A 303 -10.33 8.57 5.43
CA SER A 303 -9.88 7.89 6.66
C SER A 303 -10.42 8.51 7.95
N GLY A 304 -11.13 9.64 7.89
CA GLY A 304 -11.66 10.32 9.07
C GLY A 304 -10.61 10.95 9.99
N ARG A 305 -9.38 11.11 9.53
CA ARG A 305 -8.27 11.71 10.28
C ARG A 305 -8.48 13.21 10.52
N LYS A 306 -7.80 13.73 11.55
CA LYS A 306 -7.69 15.17 11.79
C LYS A 306 -6.69 15.81 10.83
N ALA A 307 -6.81 17.13 10.67
CA ALA A 307 -5.84 17.89 9.87
C ALA A 307 -4.43 17.74 10.47
N GLY A 308 -3.45 17.44 9.62
CA GLY A 308 -2.07 17.25 10.01
C GLY A 308 -1.68 15.83 10.44
N ASP A 309 -2.66 14.94 10.69
CA ASP A 309 -2.37 13.54 11.01
C ASP A 309 -1.71 12.81 9.82
N PRO A 310 -0.79 11.86 10.07
CA PRO A 310 -0.18 11.05 9.03
C PRO A 310 -1.21 10.15 8.34
N ALA A 311 -1.04 9.90 7.05
CA ALA A 311 -1.83 8.92 6.33
C ALA A 311 -1.41 7.51 6.74
N PRO A 312 -2.33 6.51 6.74
CA PRO A 312 -1.98 5.11 6.90
C PRO A 312 -1.02 4.67 5.79
N THR A 313 0.02 3.94 6.18
CA THR A 313 1.07 3.46 5.28
C THR A 313 1.22 1.94 5.37
N LEU A 314 2.13 1.36 4.59
CA LEU A 314 2.46 -0.06 4.74
C LEU A 314 2.89 -0.41 6.18
N LEU A 315 3.52 0.54 6.87
CA LEU A 315 4.01 0.31 8.23
C LEU A 315 2.89 0.06 9.25
N ASP A 316 1.67 0.56 8.95
CA ASP A 316 0.47 0.31 9.78
C ASP A 316 -0.10 -1.10 9.59
N TYR A 317 0.30 -1.82 8.53
CA TYR A 317 -0.06 -3.22 8.31
C TYR A 317 0.89 -4.20 9.02
N LEU A 318 2.05 -3.72 9.49
CA LEU A 318 3.04 -4.57 10.12
C LEU A 318 2.55 -5.09 11.49
N PRO A 319 2.69 -6.39 11.75
CA PRO A 319 2.44 -6.95 13.09
C PRO A 319 3.30 -6.27 14.17
N ASP A 320 2.78 -6.27 15.39
CA ASP A 320 3.42 -5.58 16.53
C ASP A 320 4.83 -6.09 16.87
N ASN A 321 5.09 -7.34 16.59
CA ASN A 321 6.38 -8.00 16.82
C ASN A 321 7.34 -7.92 15.63
N SER A 322 7.02 -7.14 14.59
CA SER A 322 7.88 -7.00 13.41
C SER A 322 9.21 -6.36 13.73
N ILE A 323 10.22 -6.74 12.97
CA ILE A 323 11.53 -6.07 12.95
C ILE A 323 11.70 -5.28 11.66
N MET A 324 12.31 -4.10 11.79
CA MET A 324 12.66 -3.26 10.65
C MET A 324 14.16 -3.34 10.39
N ILE A 325 14.52 -3.52 9.13
CA ILE A 325 15.92 -3.46 8.68
C ILE A 325 16.01 -2.32 7.67
N ILE A 326 16.94 -1.41 7.88
CA ILE A 326 17.20 -0.29 6.95
C ILE A 326 18.54 -0.54 6.30
N ASP A 327 18.49 -1.01 5.07
CA ASP A 327 19.69 -1.28 4.27
C ASP A 327 20.26 0.02 3.70
N GLU A 328 21.60 0.09 3.60
CA GLU A 328 22.33 1.31 3.23
C GLU A 328 21.77 2.54 3.97
N SER A 329 21.66 2.42 5.29
CA SER A 329 20.94 3.37 6.17
C SER A 329 21.46 4.79 6.04
N HIS A 330 22.77 4.98 5.82
CA HIS A 330 23.38 6.30 5.56
C HIS A 330 22.81 7.01 4.32
N VAL A 331 22.15 6.29 3.40
CA VAL A 331 21.41 6.85 2.26
C VAL A 331 19.91 6.87 2.51
N THR A 332 19.37 5.76 3.02
CA THR A 332 17.93 5.56 3.18
C THR A 332 17.31 6.50 4.21
N ILE A 333 17.99 6.74 5.33
CA ILE A 333 17.50 7.64 6.39
C ILE A 333 17.38 9.10 5.92
N PRO A 334 18.42 9.73 5.32
CA PRO A 334 18.27 11.07 4.76
C PRO A 334 17.22 11.18 3.67
N GLN A 335 17.05 10.13 2.86
CA GLN A 335 16.02 10.08 1.83
C GLN A 335 14.62 10.12 2.45
N ILE A 336 14.34 9.35 3.49
CA ILE A 336 13.08 9.39 4.24
C ILE A 336 12.83 10.79 4.79
N GLY A 337 13.84 11.43 5.39
CA GLY A 337 13.75 12.78 5.94
C GLY A 337 13.43 13.87 4.91
N GLY A 338 13.87 13.69 3.66
CA GLY A 338 13.67 14.66 2.58
C GLY A 338 12.31 14.62 1.89
N MET A 339 11.62 13.46 1.92
CA MET A 339 10.43 13.21 1.10
C MET A 339 9.26 14.17 1.39
N SER A 340 8.93 14.44 2.64
CA SER A 340 7.78 15.25 3.01
C SER A 340 7.91 16.72 2.63
N LYS A 341 9.12 17.27 2.61
CA LYS A 341 9.39 18.67 2.29
C LYS A 341 9.12 18.99 0.82
N GLY A 342 9.57 18.12 -0.09
CA GLY A 342 9.35 18.28 -1.53
C GLY A 342 7.87 18.18 -1.92
N ASP A 343 7.13 17.25 -1.33
CA ASP A 343 5.70 17.11 -1.56
C ASP A 343 4.90 18.33 -1.10
N ARG A 344 5.23 18.90 0.05
CA ARG A 344 4.57 20.06 0.61
C ARG A 344 4.68 21.28 -0.30
N ALA A 345 5.89 21.62 -0.77
CA ALA A 345 6.12 22.79 -1.63
C ALA A 345 5.30 22.73 -2.93
N ARG A 346 5.19 21.57 -3.53
CA ARG A 346 4.38 21.33 -4.73
C ARG A 346 2.89 21.54 -4.45
N LYS A 347 2.36 20.96 -3.38
CA LYS A 347 0.94 21.05 -3.02
C LYS A 347 0.52 22.44 -2.56
N GLU A 348 1.41 23.20 -1.97
CA GLU A 348 1.11 24.58 -1.55
C GLU A 348 0.63 25.44 -2.72
N ASN A 349 1.27 25.32 -3.89
CA ASN A 349 0.79 26.02 -5.09
C ASN A 349 -0.59 25.51 -5.55
N LEU A 350 -0.81 24.20 -5.55
CA LEU A 350 -2.11 23.62 -5.94
C LEU A 350 -3.26 24.10 -5.04
N VAL A 351 -3.02 24.24 -3.75
CA VAL A 351 -4.00 24.72 -2.77
C VAL A 351 -4.20 26.23 -2.87
N ASN A 352 -3.13 27.01 -2.97
CA ASN A 352 -3.18 28.47 -2.99
C ASN A 352 -3.83 29.03 -4.25
N TYR A 353 -3.78 28.29 -5.35
CA TYR A 353 -4.35 28.67 -6.65
C TYR A 353 -5.65 27.93 -7.02
N GLY A 354 -6.29 27.26 -6.06
CA GLY A 354 -7.62 26.67 -6.21
C GLY A 354 -7.70 25.39 -7.06
N PHE A 355 -6.60 24.66 -7.20
CA PHE A 355 -6.60 23.34 -7.87
C PHE A 355 -6.94 22.21 -6.91
N ARG A 356 -6.62 22.33 -5.63
CA ARG A 356 -6.92 21.36 -4.58
C ARG A 356 -7.38 22.03 -3.30
N LEU A 357 -8.18 21.29 -2.51
CA LEU A 357 -8.56 21.71 -1.16
C LEU A 357 -7.36 21.63 -0.19
N PRO A 358 -7.38 22.38 0.92
CA PRO A 358 -6.32 22.34 1.94
C PRO A 358 -6.04 20.92 2.46
N SER A 359 -7.06 20.05 2.53
CA SER A 359 -6.92 18.64 2.94
C SER A 359 -5.96 17.83 2.07
N ALA A 360 -5.68 18.28 0.83
CA ALA A 360 -4.69 17.64 -0.03
C ALA A 360 -3.27 17.63 0.58
N HIS A 361 -2.96 18.57 1.47
CA HIS A 361 -1.68 18.57 2.21
C HIS A 361 -1.49 17.34 3.10
N ASP A 362 -2.59 16.71 3.52
CA ASP A 362 -2.55 15.55 4.42
C ASP A 362 -2.40 14.21 3.67
N ASN A 363 -2.43 14.24 2.34
CA ASN A 363 -1.96 13.14 1.49
C ASN A 363 -0.46 13.32 1.23
N ARG A 364 0.36 12.91 2.14
CA ARG A 364 1.81 13.10 2.13
C ARG A 364 2.53 11.87 2.68
N PRO A 365 3.80 11.68 2.34
CA PRO A 365 4.62 10.69 3.03
C PRO A 365 4.77 11.06 4.51
N LEU A 366 5.14 10.06 5.31
CA LEU A 366 5.47 10.30 6.71
C LEU A 366 6.58 11.35 6.84
N ARG A 367 6.47 12.21 7.84
CA ARG A 367 7.60 13.02 8.29
C ARG A 367 8.60 12.12 9.01
N PHE A 368 9.82 12.58 9.13
CA PHE A 368 10.85 11.74 9.75
C PHE A 368 10.50 11.35 11.19
N GLU A 369 9.99 12.27 11.97
CA GLU A 369 9.58 12.04 13.36
C GLU A 369 8.41 11.04 13.46
N GLU A 370 7.49 11.06 12.48
CA GLU A 370 6.39 10.11 12.39
C GLU A 370 6.90 8.72 12.00
N PHE A 371 7.85 8.64 11.07
CA PHE A 371 8.51 7.39 10.71
C PHE A 371 9.27 6.80 11.90
N GLU A 372 10.02 7.63 12.62
CA GLU A 372 10.77 7.21 13.81
C GLU A 372 9.85 6.71 14.93
N ALA A 373 8.66 7.32 15.07
CA ALA A 373 7.66 6.89 16.05
C ALA A 373 7.07 5.50 15.77
N VAL A 374 6.97 5.09 14.48
CA VAL A 374 6.47 3.76 14.11
C VAL A 374 7.58 2.69 14.09
N MET A 375 8.86 3.08 14.15
CA MET A 375 9.96 2.13 14.30
C MET A 375 9.92 1.50 15.70
N ARG A 376 9.73 0.20 15.77
CA ARG A 376 9.69 -0.54 17.05
C ARG A 376 11.07 -1.07 17.41
N GLN A 377 11.56 -2.04 16.67
CA GLN A 377 12.92 -2.55 16.74
C GLN A 377 13.54 -2.47 15.35
N CYS A 378 14.68 -1.82 15.25
CA CYS A 378 15.33 -1.53 13.97
C CYS A 378 16.79 -1.92 13.97
N ILE A 379 17.24 -2.54 12.87
CA ILE A 379 18.64 -2.78 12.58
C ILE A 379 19.02 -1.90 11.40
N PHE A 380 19.95 -0.98 11.63
CA PHE A 380 20.58 -0.18 10.59
C PHE A 380 21.74 -0.98 9.98
N VAL A 381 21.80 -1.03 8.66
CA VAL A 381 22.84 -1.78 7.94
C VAL A 381 23.61 -0.81 7.06
N SER A 382 24.90 -0.65 7.29
CA SER A 382 25.75 0.26 6.52
C SER A 382 27.21 -0.18 6.48
N ALA A 383 27.89 0.19 5.40
CA ALA A 383 29.36 0.14 5.33
C ALA A 383 29.99 1.42 5.89
N THR A 384 29.26 2.53 5.85
CA THR A 384 29.72 3.88 6.23
C THR A 384 28.59 4.57 7.01
N PRO A 385 28.36 4.19 8.29
CA PRO A 385 27.30 4.81 9.09
C PRO A 385 27.52 6.32 9.21
N ALA A 386 26.41 7.06 9.27
CA ALA A 386 26.37 8.48 9.49
C ALA A 386 26.05 8.80 10.96
N ASP A 387 25.95 10.09 11.30
CA ASP A 387 25.72 10.52 12.68
C ASP A 387 24.43 9.96 13.32
N TYR A 388 23.45 9.59 12.49
CA TYR A 388 22.18 9.04 12.99
C TYR A 388 22.31 7.59 13.50
N GLU A 389 23.20 6.79 12.90
CA GLU A 389 23.41 5.40 13.27
C GLU A 389 24.53 5.20 14.31
N ALA A 390 25.26 6.27 14.66
CA ALA A 390 26.44 6.24 15.53
C ALA A 390 26.13 6.10 17.04
#